data_0a50c4e4509e6b57578d9770cd07b5dd
#
_entry.id   0a50c4e4509e6b57578d9770cd07b5dd
#
_cell.length_a   1.000
_cell.length_b   1.000
_cell.length_c   1.000
_cell.angle_alpha   90.00
_cell.angle_beta   90.00
_cell.angle_gamma   90.00
#
_symmetry.space_group_name_H-M   'P 1'
#
loop_
_entity.id
_entity.type
_entity.pdbx_description
1 polymer ?
#
loop_
_entity_poly.entity_id
_entity_poly.type
_entity_poly.pdbx_seq_one_letter_code
_entity_poly.pdbx_strand_id
1 'polypeptide(L)'
;MRTAFKLLPVVAGIFAAAFAAPSHAVGGPSGLKVGYAVQGTLGETIVNPYGLAPLTAVIRNGGYVLKHATVRIVPKEGGQEIKYDVGPQTLRTHGGIPVFGLYAGWRNTVEVTYTRVFQGEEKTVTESYVINTLPAWLETTGNPAIAQNFMTAKVTTPAPKEFSDRLY
;
A
#
# COMPACT_ATOMS: atom_id res chain seq x y z
N MET A 1 52.88 -23.66 -44.93
CA MET A 1 52.33 -23.31 -43.61
C MET A 1 50.99 -22.65 -43.79
N ARG A 2 49.89 -23.34 -43.49
CA ARG A 2 48.52 -22.83 -43.56
C ARG A 2 48.00 -22.66 -42.13
N THR A 3 47.83 -21.42 -41.69
CA THR A 3 47.30 -21.06 -40.37
C THR A 3 45.78 -21.06 -40.47
N ALA A 4 45.11 -21.98 -39.79
CA ALA A 4 43.65 -22.06 -39.69
C ALA A 4 43.19 -21.12 -38.58
N PHE A 5 42.40 -20.10 -38.92
CA PHE A 5 41.67 -19.23 -38.02
C PHE A 5 40.41 -19.96 -37.53
N LYS A 6 40.35 -20.30 -36.25
CA LYS A 6 39.14 -20.83 -35.60
C LYS A 6 38.23 -19.64 -35.20
N LEU A 7 37.12 -19.49 -35.88
CA LEU A 7 36.02 -18.62 -35.44
C LEU A 7 35.29 -19.28 -34.26
N LEU A 8 35.28 -18.62 -33.07
CA LEU A 8 34.36 -18.93 -32.00
C LEU A 8 33.00 -18.32 -32.28
N PRO A 9 31.90 -19.06 -32.11
CA PRO A 9 30.58 -18.48 -32.17
C PRO A 9 30.28 -17.71 -30.87
N VAL A 10 29.99 -16.40 -31.00
CA VAL A 10 29.42 -15.59 -29.91
C VAL A 10 27.96 -15.96 -29.81
N VAL A 11 27.60 -16.66 -28.71
CA VAL A 11 26.21 -16.91 -28.33
C VAL A 11 25.69 -15.66 -27.66
N ALA A 12 24.92 -14.87 -28.40
CA ALA A 12 24.14 -13.75 -27.87
C ALA A 12 22.96 -14.31 -27.04
N GLY A 13 23.11 -14.34 -25.74
CA GLY A 13 22.03 -14.70 -24.81
C GLY A 13 21.00 -13.56 -24.78
N ILE A 14 19.80 -13.81 -25.35
CA ILE A 14 18.65 -12.93 -25.21
C ILE A 14 18.11 -13.10 -23.80
N PHE A 15 18.40 -12.16 -22.92
CA PHE A 15 17.70 -12.04 -21.64
C PHE A 15 16.26 -11.55 -21.91
N ALA A 16 15.33 -12.48 -21.97
CA ALA A 16 13.91 -12.16 -21.90
C ALA A 16 13.58 -11.72 -20.45
N ALA A 17 13.53 -10.42 -20.21
CA ALA A 17 12.97 -9.87 -18.99
C ALA A 17 11.47 -10.21 -18.98
N ALA A 18 11.08 -11.24 -18.24
CA ALA A 18 9.69 -11.54 -17.97
C ALA A 18 9.14 -10.41 -17.11
N PHE A 19 8.45 -9.45 -17.71
CA PHE A 19 7.58 -8.53 -17.00
C PHE A 19 6.44 -9.39 -16.45
N ALA A 20 6.47 -9.69 -15.16
CA ALA A 20 5.32 -10.25 -14.46
C ALA A 20 4.20 -9.21 -14.54
N ALA A 21 3.25 -9.43 -15.44
CA ALA A 21 2.02 -8.65 -15.48
C ALA A 21 1.31 -8.86 -14.14
N PRO A 22 0.82 -7.79 -13.48
CA PRO A 22 0.03 -7.95 -12.27
C PRO A 22 -1.19 -8.83 -12.59
N SER A 23 -1.35 -9.93 -11.87
CA SER A 23 -2.51 -10.78 -12.01
C SER A 23 -3.74 -9.98 -11.53
N HIS A 24 -4.57 -9.56 -12.49
CA HIS A 24 -5.83 -8.91 -12.19
C HIS A 24 -6.82 -9.96 -11.70
N ALA A 25 -7.11 -9.97 -10.41
CA ALA A 25 -8.27 -10.71 -9.90
C ALA A 25 -9.53 -10.05 -10.46
N VAL A 26 -10.39 -10.85 -11.10
CA VAL A 26 -11.68 -10.43 -11.62
C VAL A 26 -12.60 -10.16 -10.41
N GLY A 27 -12.72 -8.91 -10.03
CA GLY A 27 -13.62 -8.39 -9.02
C GLY A 27 -13.72 -6.90 -9.23
N GLY A 28 -14.87 -6.30 -8.95
CA GLY A 28 -15.04 -4.86 -9.05
C GLY A 28 -13.96 -4.09 -8.28
N PRO A 29 -13.83 -2.76 -8.46
CA PRO A 29 -12.75 -1.94 -7.87
C PRO A 29 -12.59 -2.10 -6.36
N SER A 30 -13.67 -2.43 -5.65
CA SER A 30 -13.69 -2.69 -4.21
C SER A 30 -13.04 -4.01 -3.80
N GLY A 31 -13.00 -5.00 -4.70
CA GLY A 31 -12.47 -6.34 -4.41
C GLY A 31 -11.01 -6.55 -4.83
N LEU A 32 -10.43 -5.62 -5.58
CA LEU A 32 -9.08 -5.78 -6.13
C LEU A 32 -8.02 -5.68 -5.04
N LYS A 33 -7.25 -6.76 -4.88
CA LYS A 33 -6.02 -6.77 -4.07
C LYS A 33 -4.84 -6.46 -4.97
N VAL A 34 -3.99 -5.53 -4.56
CA VAL A 34 -2.78 -5.18 -5.30
C VAL A 34 -1.57 -5.42 -4.39
N GLY A 35 -0.69 -6.33 -4.79
CA GLY A 35 0.58 -6.57 -4.15
C GLY A 35 1.69 -5.73 -4.76
N TYR A 36 2.53 -5.15 -3.93
CA TYR A 36 3.76 -4.45 -4.33
C TYR A 36 4.97 -5.25 -3.87
N ALA A 37 6.01 -5.22 -4.68
CA ALA A 37 7.30 -5.77 -4.30
C ALA A 37 7.82 -5.11 -3.01
N VAL A 38 8.73 -5.81 -2.34
CA VAL A 38 9.41 -5.30 -1.14
C VAL A 38 10.09 -3.97 -1.46
N GLN A 39 9.78 -2.92 -0.70
CA GLN A 39 10.33 -1.58 -0.86
C GLN A 39 11.37 -1.22 0.21
N GLY A 40 11.30 -1.86 1.36
CA GLY A 40 12.19 -1.62 2.50
C GLY A 40 12.70 -2.92 3.09
N THR A 41 12.95 -2.92 4.38
CA THR A 41 13.44 -4.11 5.10
C THR A 41 12.32 -5.12 5.42
N LEU A 42 11.08 -4.64 5.50
CA LEU A 42 9.91 -5.48 5.74
C LEU A 42 9.50 -6.24 4.47
N GLY A 43 8.45 -7.03 4.55
CA GLY A 43 7.95 -7.81 3.42
C GLY A 43 7.18 -6.99 2.38
N GLU A 44 6.44 -7.68 1.55
CA GLU A 44 5.58 -7.08 0.51
C GLU A 44 4.50 -6.17 1.12
N THR A 45 4.05 -5.20 0.34
CA THR A 45 2.91 -4.35 0.69
C THR A 45 1.68 -4.79 -0.10
N ILE A 46 0.58 -5.09 0.59
CA ILE A 46 -0.67 -5.51 -0.02
C ILE A 46 -1.72 -4.43 0.21
N VAL A 47 -2.21 -3.81 -0.87
CA VAL A 47 -3.34 -2.87 -0.83
C VAL A 47 -4.64 -3.65 -0.87
N ASN A 48 -5.64 -3.18 -0.14
CA ASN A 48 -6.95 -3.83 0.00
C ASN A 48 -6.83 -5.31 0.41
N PRO A 49 -6.11 -5.63 1.49
CA PRO A 49 -5.74 -7.01 1.83
C PRO A 49 -6.94 -7.93 2.04
N TYR A 50 -8.08 -7.36 2.43
CA TYR A 50 -9.31 -8.10 2.70
C TYR A 50 -10.36 -7.99 1.60
N GLY A 51 -10.10 -7.23 0.52
CA GLY A 51 -11.03 -7.05 -0.59
C GLY A 51 -12.21 -6.12 -0.31
N LEU A 52 -12.24 -5.46 0.85
CA LEU A 52 -13.36 -4.64 1.33
C LEU A 52 -13.00 -3.18 1.60
N ALA A 53 -11.71 -2.87 1.69
CA ALA A 53 -11.23 -1.56 2.13
C ALA A 53 -10.12 -1.02 1.20
N PRO A 54 -10.47 -0.45 0.04
CA PRO A 54 -9.52 -0.10 -1.03
C PRO A 54 -8.51 0.99 -0.64
N LEU A 55 -8.76 1.75 0.42
CA LEU A 55 -7.87 2.79 0.94
C LEU A 55 -7.05 2.32 2.16
N THR A 56 -6.85 1.02 2.26
CA THR A 56 -6.02 0.39 3.29
C THR A 56 -4.94 -0.47 2.67
N ALA A 57 -3.87 -0.70 3.42
CA ALA A 57 -2.83 -1.64 3.04
C ALA A 57 -2.28 -2.38 4.27
N VAL A 58 -1.53 -3.44 4.04
CA VAL A 58 -0.71 -4.10 5.05
C VAL A 58 0.71 -4.23 4.51
N ILE A 59 1.68 -3.73 5.25
CA ILE A 59 3.10 -3.98 5.01
C ILE A 59 3.46 -5.21 5.81
N ARG A 60 3.75 -6.33 5.14
CA ARG A 60 4.05 -7.61 5.77
C ARG A 60 5.30 -7.52 6.63
N ASN A 61 5.34 -8.28 7.71
CA ASN A 61 6.43 -8.23 8.69
C ASN A 61 7.79 -8.75 8.18
N GLY A 62 7.85 -9.39 7.01
CA GLY A 62 9.10 -9.90 6.43
C GLY A 62 9.79 -10.98 7.25
N GLY A 63 9.06 -11.68 8.13
CA GLY A 63 9.61 -12.70 9.05
C GLY A 63 10.11 -12.14 10.38
N TYR A 64 10.02 -10.82 10.60
CA TYR A 64 10.39 -10.21 11.89
C TYR A 64 9.24 -10.25 12.89
N VAL A 65 9.57 -10.28 14.17
CA VAL A 65 8.63 -10.01 15.25
C VAL A 65 8.57 -8.50 15.46
N LEU A 66 7.40 -7.91 15.22
CA LEU A 66 7.18 -6.48 15.41
C LEU A 66 6.57 -6.22 16.79
N LYS A 67 7.13 -5.27 17.54
CA LYS A 67 6.64 -4.88 18.88
C LYS A 67 5.75 -3.65 18.85
N HIS A 68 6.11 -2.68 18.04
CA HIS A 68 5.42 -1.40 17.92
C HIS A 68 5.66 -0.81 16.55
N ALA A 69 4.71 -0.05 16.03
CA ALA A 69 4.91 0.77 14.86
C ALA A 69 4.13 2.08 14.97
N THR A 70 4.68 3.15 14.42
CA THR A 70 4.01 4.42 14.17
C THR A 70 3.91 4.60 12.67
N VAL A 71 2.71 4.84 12.18
CA VAL A 71 2.42 5.07 10.76
C VAL A 71 2.08 6.54 10.56
N ARG A 72 2.69 7.16 9.56
CA ARG A 72 2.41 8.52 9.13
C ARG A 72 2.13 8.54 7.63
N ILE A 73 0.97 8.99 7.24
CA ILE A 73 0.65 9.23 5.83
C ILE A 73 0.97 10.69 5.52
N VAL A 74 1.91 10.89 4.59
CA VAL A 74 2.31 12.24 4.18
C VAL A 74 1.13 12.91 3.47
N PRO A 75 0.67 14.08 3.94
CA PRO A 75 -0.48 14.74 3.36
C PRO A 75 -0.18 15.19 1.92
N LYS A 76 -1.16 15.07 1.04
CA LYS A 76 -1.17 15.74 -0.26
C LYS A 76 -1.52 17.22 -0.07
N GLU A 77 -1.33 18.05 -1.08
CA GLU A 77 -1.74 19.44 -1.07
C GLU A 77 -3.23 19.57 -0.68
N GLY A 78 -3.52 20.39 0.32
CA GLY A 78 -4.85 20.53 0.91
C GLY A 78 -5.36 19.33 1.73
N GLY A 79 -4.53 18.29 1.91
CA GLY A 79 -4.86 17.14 2.74
C GLY A 79 -4.47 17.34 4.19
N GLN A 80 -4.96 16.45 5.06
CA GLN A 80 -4.60 16.41 6.47
C GLN A 80 -3.59 15.29 6.74
N GLU A 81 -2.69 15.52 7.67
CA GLU A 81 -1.77 14.49 8.15
C GLU A 81 -2.54 13.41 8.93
N ILE A 82 -2.27 12.17 8.60
CA ILE A 82 -2.78 11.02 9.33
C ILE A 82 -1.59 10.34 9.99
N LYS A 83 -1.61 10.29 11.32
CA LYS A 83 -0.57 9.63 12.12
C LYS A 83 -1.20 8.85 13.26
N TYR A 84 -0.74 7.61 13.46
CA TYR A 84 -1.24 6.75 14.53
C TYR A 84 -0.21 5.68 14.91
N ASP A 85 -0.42 5.10 16.08
CA ASP A 85 0.40 4.02 16.62
C ASP A 85 -0.29 2.66 16.46
N VAL A 86 0.51 1.64 16.23
CA VAL A 86 0.07 0.26 16.04
C VAL A 86 0.74 -0.61 17.11
N GLY A 87 -0.07 -1.14 17.99
CA GLY A 87 0.38 -2.00 19.08
C GLY A 87 0.64 -3.44 18.64
N PRO A 88 1.30 -4.25 19.49
CA PRO A 88 1.75 -5.60 19.17
C PRO A 88 0.60 -6.56 18.82
N GLN A 89 -0.57 -6.38 19.43
CA GLN A 89 -1.75 -7.21 19.13
C GLN A 89 -2.20 -7.01 17.68
N THR A 90 -2.33 -5.74 17.25
CA THR A 90 -2.74 -5.38 15.90
C THR A 90 -1.72 -5.84 14.86
N LEU A 91 -0.41 -5.66 15.14
CA LEU A 91 0.68 -6.15 14.30
C LEU A 91 0.59 -7.67 14.06
N ARG A 92 0.31 -8.44 15.11
CA ARG A 92 0.13 -9.90 15.00
C ARG A 92 -1.13 -10.25 14.20
N THR A 93 -2.25 -9.60 14.48
CA THR A 93 -3.53 -9.87 13.80
C THR A 93 -3.43 -9.68 12.29
N HIS A 94 -2.73 -8.63 11.85
CA HIS A 94 -2.56 -8.34 10.42
C HIS A 94 -1.33 -9.03 9.79
N GLY A 95 -0.48 -9.66 10.58
CA GLY A 95 0.79 -10.24 10.11
C GLY A 95 1.74 -9.21 9.51
N GLY A 96 1.68 -7.97 10.04
CA GLY A 96 2.44 -6.82 9.57
C GLY A 96 1.88 -5.51 10.07
N ILE A 97 2.26 -4.42 9.44
CA ILE A 97 1.84 -3.07 9.81
C ILE A 97 0.63 -2.66 8.96
N PRO A 98 -0.57 -2.53 9.55
CA PRO A 98 -1.73 -2.06 8.83
C PRO A 98 -1.63 -0.55 8.57
N VAL A 99 -1.98 -0.14 7.35
CA VAL A 99 -2.03 1.23 6.89
C VAL A 99 -3.47 1.61 6.57
N PHE A 100 -3.99 2.66 7.21
CA PHE A 100 -5.36 3.16 7.05
C PHE A 100 -5.34 4.63 6.64
N GLY A 101 -6.32 5.04 5.83
CA GLY A 101 -6.51 6.43 5.45
C GLY A 101 -5.68 6.87 4.26
N LEU A 102 -5.35 5.94 3.35
CA LEU A 102 -4.72 6.28 2.08
C LEU A 102 -5.63 7.17 1.24
N TYR A 103 -5.07 8.14 0.53
CA TYR A 103 -5.79 8.95 -0.43
C TYR A 103 -6.14 8.13 -1.67
N ALA A 104 -7.39 8.23 -2.14
CA ALA A 104 -7.87 7.54 -3.33
C ALA A 104 -7.25 8.09 -4.61
N GLY A 105 -6.97 7.20 -5.58
CA GLY A 105 -6.38 7.59 -6.88
C GLY A 105 -5.05 8.33 -6.75
N TRP A 106 -4.25 8.00 -5.74
CA TRP A 106 -3.08 8.76 -5.37
C TRP A 106 -1.84 7.90 -5.16
N ARG A 107 -0.69 8.49 -5.38
CA ARG A 107 0.60 7.92 -5.00
C ARG A 107 0.92 8.34 -3.56
N ASN A 108 0.47 7.55 -2.61
CA ASN A 108 0.67 7.84 -1.19
C ASN A 108 2.12 7.57 -0.77
N THR A 109 2.69 8.50 -0.01
CA THR A 109 3.93 8.28 0.72
C THR A 109 3.58 7.98 2.17
N VAL A 110 4.04 6.83 2.68
CA VAL A 110 3.78 6.36 4.03
C VAL A 110 5.10 6.18 4.75
N GLU A 111 5.32 6.97 5.78
CA GLU A 111 6.47 6.84 6.67
C GLU A 111 6.10 5.92 7.83
N VAL A 112 6.94 4.93 8.08
CA VAL A 112 6.73 3.95 9.14
C VAL A 112 7.95 3.87 10.02
N THR A 113 7.76 4.15 11.30
CA THR A 113 8.77 3.89 12.33
C THR A 113 8.33 2.66 13.11
N TYR A 114 9.14 1.62 13.16
CA TYR A 114 8.78 0.37 13.82
C TYR A 114 9.94 -0.23 14.61
N THR A 115 9.62 -0.96 15.66
CA THR A 115 10.57 -1.76 16.44
C THR A 115 10.41 -3.23 16.08
N ARG A 116 11.47 -3.82 15.53
CA ARG A 116 11.56 -5.24 15.19
C ARG A 116 12.51 -5.99 16.10
N VAL A 117 12.23 -7.26 16.32
CA VAL A 117 13.14 -8.20 16.98
C VAL A 117 13.59 -9.24 15.96
N PHE A 118 14.91 -9.44 15.90
CA PHE A 118 15.52 -10.48 15.09
C PHE A 118 16.69 -11.09 15.88
N GLN A 119 16.68 -12.40 16.05
CA GLN A 119 17.71 -13.14 16.81
C GLN A 119 17.95 -12.59 18.24
N GLY A 120 16.88 -12.06 18.88
CA GLY A 120 16.94 -11.50 20.22
C GLY A 120 17.35 -10.03 20.29
N GLU A 121 17.79 -9.44 19.20
CA GLU A 121 18.13 -8.01 19.12
C GLU A 121 16.91 -7.16 18.73
N GLU A 122 16.70 -6.06 19.44
CA GLU A 122 15.68 -5.06 19.12
C GLU A 122 16.30 -3.93 18.31
N LYS A 123 15.65 -3.58 17.21
CA LYS A 123 16.06 -2.44 16.39
C LYS A 123 14.86 -1.61 15.98
N THR A 124 14.94 -0.29 16.24
CA THR A 124 13.98 0.67 15.72
C THR A 124 14.47 1.18 14.37
N VAL A 125 13.58 1.16 13.39
CA VAL A 125 13.87 1.53 11.99
C VAL A 125 12.77 2.47 11.52
N THR A 126 13.13 3.49 10.73
CA THR A 126 12.20 4.36 10.01
C THR A 126 12.40 4.18 8.52
N GLU A 127 11.34 3.88 7.81
CA GLU A 127 11.32 3.64 6.36
C GLU A 127 10.15 4.35 5.71
N SER A 128 10.29 4.63 4.42
CA SER A 128 9.25 5.24 3.60
C SER A 128 8.79 4.25 2.53
N TYR A 129 7.47 4.13 2.38
CA TYR A 129 6.80 3.26 1.43
C TYR A 129 5.97 4.08 0.46
N VAL A 130 6.00 3.72 -0.81
CA VAL A 130 5.15 4.32 -1.84
C VAL A 130 4.01 3.36 -2.15
N ILE A 131 2.78 3.77 -1.87
CA ILE A 131 1.57 2.96 -2.03
C ILE A 131 0.61 3.68 -2.98
N ASN A 132 0.43 3.12 -4.18
CA ASN A 132 -0.55 3.64 -5.12
C ASN A 132 -1.92 3.02 -4.84
N THR A 133 -2.94 3.86 -4.83
CA THR A 133 -4.33 3.43 -4.68
C THR A 133 -5.11 3.71 -5.96
N LEU A 134 -6.12 2.90 -6.21
CA LEU A 134 -7.08 3.17 -7.26
C LEU A 134 -8.04 4.29 -6.82
N PRO A 135 -8.67 5.01 -7.78
CA PRO A 135 -9.77 5.88 -7.47
C PRO A 135 -10.88 5.10 -6.73
N ALA A 136 -11.43 5.69 -5.67
CA ALA A 136 -12.59 5.12 -5.00
C ALA A 136 -13.85 5.69 -5.63
N TRP A 137 -14.66 4.83 -6.24
CA TRP A 137 -15.97 5.19 -6.80
C TRP A 137 -17.00 4.11 -6.48
N LEU A 138 -18.25 4.49 -6.46
CA LEU A 138 -19.38 3.58 -6.43
C LEU A 138 -19.82 3.31 -7.86
N GLU A 139 -19.74 2.06 -8.28
CA GLU A 139 -20.35 1.63 -9.53
C GLU A 139 -21.83 1.34 -9.27
N THR A 140 -22.70 2.25 -9.71
CA THR A 140 -24.15 2.16 -9.44
C THR A 140 -24.91 1.34 -10.50
N THR A 141 -24.30 1.08 -11.66
CA THR A 141 -25.00 0.51 -12.82
C THR A 141 -24.27 -0.64 -13.51
N GLY A 142 -23.12 -1.09 -13.00
CA GLY A 142 -22.27 -2.05 -13.71
C GLY A 142 -21.59 -1.48 -14.96
N ASN A 143 -21.78 -0.19 -15.26
CA ASN A 143 -21.14 0.50 -16.36
C ASN A 143 -20.02 1.42 -15.84
N PRO A 144 -18.74 1.11 -16.10
CA PRO A 144 -17.61 1.90 -15.61
C PRO A 144 -17.62 3.36 -16.09
N ALA A 145 -18.31 3.67 -17.19
CA ALA A 145 -18.46 5.04 -17.66
C ALA A 145 -19.40 5.90 -16.80
N ILE A 146 -20.15 5.29 -15.88
CA ILE A 146 -21.08 5.96 -14.98
C ILE A 146 -20.61 5.81 -13.51
N ALA A 147 -19.34 5.53 -13.29
CA ALA A 147 -18.77 5.49 -11.97
C ALA A 147 -18.88 6.86 -11.28
N GLN A 148 -19.57 6.92 -10.14
CA GLN A 148 -19.71 8.14 -9.37
C GLN A 148 -18.72 8.16 -8.21
N ASN A 149 -18.21 9.33 -7.89
CA ASN A 149 -17.43 9.53 -6.67
C ASN A 149 -18.28 9.22 -5.45
N PHE A 150 -17.63 8.69 -4.41
CA PHE A 150 -18.26 8.51 -3.10
C PHE A 150 -19.02 9.75 -2.67
N MET A 151 -20.16 9.52 -2.05
CA MET A 151 -21.15 10.52 -1.60
C MET A 151 -20.56 11.92 -1.37
N THR A 152 -21.12 12.90 -2.07
CA THR A 152 -20.92 14.30 -1.71
C THR A 152 -21.92 14.63 -0.60
N ALA A 153 -21.44 14.73 0.63
CA ALA A 153 -22.27 15.20 1.73
C ALA A 153 -22.43 16.72 1.61
N LYS A 154 -23.67 17.18 1.49
CA LYS A 154 -24.01 18.60 1.58
C LYS A 154 -24.57 18.88 2.96
N VAL A 155 -23.89 19.69 3.74
CA VAL A 155 -24.41 20.18 5.01
C VAL A 155 -25.56 21.16 4.71
N THR A 156 -26.78 20.75 4.96
CA THR A 156 -27.97 21.59 4.77
C THR A 156 -28.29 22.43 6.00
N THR A 157 -27.93 21.94 7.18
CA THR A 157 -28.10 22.66 8.45
C THR A 157 -26.78 22.52 9.23
N PRO A 158 -26.03 23.61 9.44
CA PRO A 158 -24.83 23.56 10.28
C PRO A 158 -25.21 23.17 11.71
N ALA A 159 -24.37 22.37 12.35
CA ALA A 159 -24.53 22.06 13.76
C ALA A 159 -24.41 23.34 14.60
N PRO A 160 -25.19 23.48 15.70
CA PRO A 160 -25.00 24.55 16.68
C PRO A 160 -23.53 24.59 17.16
N LYS A 161 -23.03 25.79 17.47
CA LYS A 161 -21.63 25.99 17.92
C LYS A 161 -21.21 25.08 19.07
N GLU A 162 -22.13 24.76 19.96
CA GLU A 162 -21.93 23.86 21.11
C GLU A 162 -21.59 22.39 20.72
N PHE A 163 -21.85 22.01 19.45
CA PHE A 163 -21.53 20.68 18.93
C PHE A 163 -20.42 20.70 17.87
N SER A 164 -19.85 21.89 17.57
CA SER A 164 -18.81 22.02 16.52
C SER A 164 -17.54 21.22 16.80
N ASP A 165 -17.27 20.91 18.08
CA ASP A 165 -16.06 20.20 18.53
C ASP A 165 -16.29 18.68 18.66
N ARG A 166 -17.49 18.19 18.35
CA ARG A 166 -17.82 16.77 18.42
C ARG A 166 -17.68 16.14 17.05
N LEU A 167 -16.73 15.25 16.93
CA LEU A 167 -16.63 14.33 15.79
C LEU A 167 -17.68 13.23 15.99
N TYR A 168 -18.59 13.11 15.05
CA TYR A 168 -19.55 12.00 14.98
C TYR A 168 -19.02 10.93 14.03
#